data_7e1cb02b1e517463f392efbfb3ee80a5
#
_entry.id   7e1cb02b1e517463f392efbfb3ee80a5
#
_cell.length_a   1.000
_cell.length_b   1.000
_cell.length_c   1.000
_cell.angle_alpha   90.00
_cell.angle_beta   90.00
_cell.angle_gamma   90.00
#
_symmetry.space_group_name_H-M   'P 1'
#
loop_
_entity.id
_entity.type
_entity.pdbx_description
1 polymer ?
#
loop_
_entity_poly.entity_id
_entity_poly.type
_entity_poly.pdbx_seq_one_letter_code
_entity_poly.pdbx_strand_id
1 'polypeptide(L)' 'EPRNKSSGAESFLSPRQLEIMQLLAQGLSNKEIANILGITEGTIRVHLSAIFKAIKVSNRTEATLWYLLRQKKLVD' A
#
# COMPACT_ATOMS: atom_id res chain seq x y z
N GLU A 1 20.61 -5.78 -3.44
CA GLU A 1 20.04 -5.87 -3.31
C GLU A 1 19.39 -6.29 -2.82
N PRO A 2 19.13 -6.51 -2.50
CA PRO A 2 18.51 -7.01 -1.97
C PRO A 2 17.54 -7.22 -1.69
N ARG A 3 17.08 -7.54 -1.62
CA ARG A 3 16.20 -7.67 -1.44
C ARG A 3 15.58 -8.26 -0.93
N ASN A 4 15.21 -8.57 -0.68
CA ASN A 4 14.54 -8.99 -0.23
C ASN A 4 14.07 -9.81 0.01
N LYS A 5 13.82 -10.24 0.26
CA LYS A 5 13.38 -11.07 0.53
C LYS A 5 12.35 -11.23 1.13
N SER A 6 11.80 -10.75 1.23
CA SER A 6 10.73 -10.81 1.83
C SER A 6 9.86 -11.59 1.32
N SER A 7 8.97 -11.75 1.47
CA SER A 7 8.29 -12.63 1.09
C SER A 7 7.12 -12.37 0.53
N GLY A 8 6.66 -13.07 -0.18
CA GLY A 8 5.40 -13.16 -0.65
C GLY A 8 4.91 -11.97 -1.35
N ALA A 9 3.71 -11.64 -1.10
CA ALA A 9 3.04 -10.61 -1.82
C ALA A 9 3.66 -9.26 -1.66
N GLU A 10 4.36 -9.09 -0.59
CA GLU A 10 5.01 -7.81 -0.37
C GLU A 10 6.05 -7.50 -1.38
N SER A 11 6.55 -8.51 -2.07
CA SER A 11 7.56 -8.28 -3.09
C SER A 11 7.00 -7.56 -4.29
N PHE A 12 5.66 -7.49 -4.42
CA PHE A 12 5.05 -6.75 -5.53
C PHE A 12 5.11 -5.25 -5.35
N LEU A 13 5.34 -4.80 -4.14
CA LEU A 13 5.25 -3.38 -3.84
C LEU A 13 6.59 -2.85 -3.37
N SER A 14 6.89 -1.63 -3.77
CA SER A 14 8.09 -0.95 -3.30
C SER A 14 7.91 -0.57 -1.84
N PRO A 15 9.01 -0.27 -1.13
CA PRO A 15 8.89 0.19 0.26
C PRO A 15 7.96 1.39 0.41
N ARG A 16 8.03 2.34 -0.52
CA ARG A 16 7.16 3.51 -0.43
C ARG A 16 5.70 3.11 -0.63
N GLN A 17 5.45 2.17 -1.53
CA GLN A 17 4.09 1.70 -1.76
C GLN A 17 3.54 0.98 -0.54
N LEU A 18 4.39 0.23 0.15
CA LEU A 18 3.97 -0.44 1.38
C LEU A 18 3.62 0.57 2.47
N GLU A 19 4.40 1.64 2.57
CA GLU A 19 4.08 2.70 3.52
C GLU A 19 2.71 3.30 3.23
N ILE A 20 2.45 3.54 1.96
CA ILE A 20 1.18 4.11 1.54
C ILE A 20 0.04 3.15 1.89
N MET A 21 0.23 1.86 1.63
CA MET A 21 -0.79 0.87 1.95
C MET A 21 -1.06 0.80 3.44
N GLN A 22 -0.03 0.89 4.24
CA GLN A 22 -0.19 0.89 5.68
C GLN A 22 -1.08 2.03 6.14
N LEU A 23 -0.82 3.22 5.62
CA LEU A 23 -1.59 4.40 6.00
C LEU A 23 -3.00 4.35 5.45
N LEU A 24 -3.14 3.83 4.23
CA LEU A 24 -4.44 3.63 3.62
C LEU A 24 -5.30 2.72 4.48
N ALA A 25 -4.72 1.63 4.95
CA ALA A 25 -5.45 0.65 5.75
C ALA A 25 -5.87 1.20 7.11
N GLN A 26 -5.23 2.27 7.56
CA GLN A 26 -5.62 2.94 8.78
C GLN A 26 -6.79 3.90 8.57
N GLY A 27 -7.23 4.04 7.34
CA GLY A 27 -8.38 4.90 7.04
C GLY A 27 -8.04 6.33 6.71
N LEU A 28 -6.77 6.61 6.46
CA LEU A 28 -6.35 7.97 6.17
C LEU A 28 -6.69 8.35 4.73
N SER A 29 -7.01 9.62 4.53
CA SER A 29 -7.28 10.15 3.20
C SER A 29 -5.97 10.34 2.43
N ASN A 30 -6.09 10.51 1.13
CA ASN A 30 -4.91 10.78 0.31
C ASN A 30 -4.18 12.02 0.79
N LYS A 31 -4.93 13.03 1.19
CA LYS A 31 -4.35 14.27 1.69
C LYS A 31 -3.55 14.02 2.97
N GLU A 32 -4.12 13.24 3.87
CA GLU A 32 -3.45 12.91 5.12
C GLU A 32 -2.18 12.10 4.87
N ILE A 33 -2.28 11.13 3.98
CA ILE A 33 -1.12 10.32 3.64
C ILE A 33 -0.02 11.21 3.03
N ALA A 34 -0.42 12.08 2.11
CA ALA A 34 0.53 12.98 1.46
C ALA A 34 1.24 13.85 2.49
N ASN A 35 0.49 14.38 3.46
CA ASN A 35 1.07 15.20 4.50
C ASN A 35 2.08 14.43 5.35
N ILE A 36 1.73 13.22 5.72
CA ILE A 36 2.61 12.39 6.54
C ILE A 36 3.91 12.07 5.81
N LEU A 37 3.80 11.76 4.53
CA LEU A 37 4.96 11.35 3.75
C LEU A 37 5.71 12.51 3.12
N GLY A 38 5.15 13.71 3.21
CA GLY A 38 5.83 14.90 2.65
C GLY A 38 5.80 14.94 1.13
N ILE A 39 4.77 14.42 0.52
CA ILE A 39 4.61 14.45 -0.93
C ILE A 39 3.23 14.96 -1.27
N THR A 40 2.93 15.12 -2.56
CA THR A 40 1.65 15.68 -2.96
C THR A 40 0.58 14.61 -3.07
N GLU A 41 -0.68 15.05 -2.99
CA GLU A 41 -1.80 14.14 -3.21
C GLU A 41 -1.74 13.51 -4.60
N GLY A 42 -1.31 14.29 -5.59
CA GLY A 42 -1.18 13.76 -6.93
C GLY A 42 -0.24 12.57 -6.99
N THR A 43 0.86 12.68 -6.26
CA THR A 43 1.82 11.59 -6.19
C THR A 43 1.21 10.37 -5.50
N ILE A 44 0.42 10.61 -4.46
CA ILE A 44 -0.28 9.51 -3.79
C ILE A 44 -1.20 8.79 -4.77
N ARG A 45 -1.95 9.55 -5.57
CA ARG A 45 -2.86 8.96 -6.55
C ARG A 45 -2.12 8.10 -7.58
N VAL A 46 -0.96 8.58 -8.01
CA VAL A 46 -0.15 7.82 -8.95
C VAL A 46 0.30 6.50 -8.33
N HIS A 47 0.77 6.57 -7.08
CA HIS A 47 1.17 5.35 -6.38
C HIS A 47 0.01 4.40 -6.20
N LEU A 48 -1.17 4.92 -5.83
CA LEU A 48 -2.33 4.06 -5.63
C LEU A 48 -2.75 3.35 -6.91
N SER A 49 -2.69 4.06 -8.04
CA SER A 49 -2.98 3.43 -9.32
C SER A 49 -2.06 2.25 -9.57
N ALA A 50 -0.77 2.45 -9.34
CA ALA A 50 0.20 1.39 -9.55
C ALA A 50 -0.02 0.25 -8.57
N ILE A 51 -0.31 0.59 -7.31
CA ILE A 51 -0.56 -0.43 -6.30
C ILE A 51 -1.77 -1.27 -6.67
N PHE A 52 -2.87 -0.61 -7.03
CA PHE A 52 -4.09 -1.33 -7.36
C PHE A 52 -3.87 -2.32 -8.51
N LYS A 53 -3.09 -1.91 -9.50
CA LYS A 53 -2.76 -2.81 -10.60
C LYS A 53 -1.89 -3.98 -10.13
N ALA A 54 -0.93 -3.68 -9.29
CA ALA A 54 0.01 -4.72 -8.84
C ALA A 54 -0.69 -5.79 -8.01
N ILE A 55 -1.61 -5.40 -7.15
CA ILE A 55 -2.30 -6.37 -6.30
C ILE A 55 -3.66 -6.77 -6.86
N LYS A 56 -3.99 -6.24 -8.04
CA LYS A 56 -5.20 -6.64 -8.78
C LYS A 56 -6.48 -6.37 -8.04
N VAL A 57 -6.60 -5.15 -7.53
CA VAL A 57 -7.83 -4.70 -6.91
C VAL A 57 -8.36 -3.51 -7.69
N SER A 58 -9.63 -3.21 -7.51
CA SER A 58 -10.30 -2.18 -8.29
C SER A 58 -10.54 -0.89 -7.55
N ASN A 59 -10.46 -0.92 -6.24
CA ASN A 59 -10.76 0.28 -5.48
C ASN A 59 -10.11 0.22 -4.11
N ARG A 60 -10.27 1.32 -3.40
CA ARG A 60 -9.64 1.54 -2.12
C ARG A 60 -10.06 0.53 -1.06
N THR A 61 -11.34 0.19 -1.06
CA THR A 61 -11.87 -0.76 -0.09
C THR A 61 -11.25 -2.14 -0.29
N GLU A 62 -11.15 -2.56 -1.54
CA GLU A 62 -10.53 -3.84 -1.85
C GLU A 62 -9.06 -3.85 -1.45
N ALA A 63 -8.39 -2.73 -1.69
CA ALA A 63 -6.98 -2.63 -1.33
C ALA A 63 -6.79 -2.74 0.18
N THR A 64 -7.66 -2.08 0.93
CA THR A 64 -7.60 -2.13 2.39
C THR A 64 -7.80 -3.55 2.89
N LEU A 65 -8.79 -4.24 2.34
CA LEU A 65 -9.04 -5.63 2.72
C LEU A 65 -7.87 -6.51 2.37
N TRP A 66 -7.30 -6.30 1.19
CA TRP A 66 -6.14 -7.07 0.77
C TRP A 66 -5.00 -6.96 1.79
N TYR A 67 -4.73 -5.73 2.20
CA TYR A 67 -3.65 -5.47 3.14
C TYR A 67 -3.94 -6.09 4.51
N LEU A 68 -5.15 -5.88 5.01
CA LEU A 68 -5.50 -6.38 6.34
C LEU A 68 -5.49 -7.91 6.39
N LEU A 69 -5.95 -8.55 5.33
CA LEU A 69 -5.93 -10.00 5.28
C LEU A 69 -4.52 -10.55 5.27
N ARG A 70 -3.61 -9.86 4.61
CA ARG A 70 -2.22 -10.30 4.61
C ARG A 70 -1.58 -10.13 5.97
N GLN A 71 -1.89 -9.04 6.64
CA GLN A 71 -1.37 -8.83 7.99
C GLN A 71 -1.84 -9.92 8.93
N LYS A 72 -3.12 -10.25 8.83
CA LYS A 72 -3.67 -11.30 9.67
C LYS A 72 -2.99 -12.63 9.41
N LYS A 73 -2.76 -12.91 8.15
CA LYS A 73 -2.11 -14.15 7.75
C LYS A 73 -0.71 -14.25 8.32
N LEU A 74 0.00 -13.13 8.33
CA LEU A 74 1.35 -13.11 8.86
C LEU A 74 1.39 -13.33 10.36
N VAL A 75 0.36 -12.86 11.04
CA VAL A 75 0.30 -12.99 12.49
C VAL A 75 0.04 -14.43 12.90
N ASP A 76 -0.75 -15.10 12.11
CA ASP A 76 -1.01 -16.48 12.39
C ASP A 76 0.21 -17.35 12.17
#